data_f5cb75a58b7b74973b1bdc8ee74230b7
#
_entry.id   f5cb75a58b7b74973b1bdc8ee74230b7
#
_cell.length_a   1.000
_cell.length_b   1.000
_cell.length_c   1.000
_cell.angle_alpha   90.00
_cell.angle_beta   90.00
_cell.angle_gamma   90.00
#
_symmetry.space_group_name_H-M   'P 1'
#
loop_
_entity.id
_entity.type
_entity.pdbx_description
1 polymer ?
#
loop_
_entity_poly.entity_id
_entity_poly.type
_entity_poly.pdbx_seq_one_letter_code
_entity_poly.pdbx_strand_id
1 'polypeptide(L)'
;MAAQYLSDPRTSHGLANSGDSQLRLVLVGKTGAGKSATGNSILRKKVFLSSFSAVSITKHCEKGSSTWKGREVVVIDTPGLFDTEAPDAETLKEITRCMVLTSPGPHSLLLVIPLGRYTPEDQKATEKILTMFGERAREHMILLFTRKDDLEGMDFRDYLKQAPTAIQELIHKFRNRYCVFNNKATGAEQEDQREQLLALVQDVVNKCKGRYYTNSQYQKTEEEIQKQIQVLQEYYRAELERAKAQIKQEFEEEIRKLKDELEQQKRKVEMERQLAEREAYWISRQQTARDDILSQNKILEIILNVLRGFSSLFKD
;
A
#
# COMPACT_ATOMS: atom_id res chain seq x y z
N MET A 1 -21.67 13.82 24.84
CA MET A 1 -20.24 13.60 25.05
C MET A 1 -19.73 12.70 23.94
N ALA A 2 -19.31 13.27 22.83
CA ALA A 2 -18.49 12.59 21.78
C ALA A 2 -18.09 13.64 20.76
N ALA A 3 -17.20 14.54 21.17
CA ALA A 3 -16.59 15.51 20.28
C ALA A 3 -15.15 15.71 20.74
N GLN A 4 -14.26 14.90 20.19
CA GLN A 4 -12.82 15.13 20.23
C GLN A 4 -12.16 13.98 19.44
N TYR A 5 -11.88 14.23 18.16
CA TYR A 5 -10.80 13.65 17.36
C TYR A 5 -10.95 14.15 15.91
N LEU A 6 -10.79 15.45 15.75
CA LEU A 6 -10.40 16.04 14.49
C LEU A 6 -9.11 16.81 14.79
N SER A 7 -7.99 16.09 14.76
CA SER A 7 -6.68 16.71 14.75
C SER A 7 -6.39 17.26 13.35
N ASP A 8 -6.08 18.53 13.32
CA ASP A 8 -5.67 19.39 12.23
C ASP A 8 -4.55 18.75 11.36
N PRO A 9 -4.71 18.60 10.04
CA PRO A 9 -3.64 18.09 9.18
C PRO A 9 -2.72 19.20 8.67
N ARG A 10 -2.34 20.15 9.51
CA ARG A 10 -1.37 21.22 9.18
C ARG A 10 -0.09 21.11 9.99
N THR A 11 0.54 19.96 9.97
CA THR A 11 1.98 19.87 10.22
C THR A 11 2.62 19.35 8.93
N SER A 12 3.26 20.23 8.21
CA SER A 12 4.22 19.95 7.17
C SER A 12 5.34 19.08 7.77
N HIS A 13 5.09 17.76 7.87
CA HIS A 13 6.18 16.82 7.98
C HIS A 13 6.82 16.79 6.61
N GLY A 14 8.01 17.41 6.52
CA GLY A 14 8.89 17.27 5.40
C GLY A 14 8.90 15.80 4.99
N LEU A 15 8.79 15.56 3.70
CA LEU A 15 9.00 14.26 3.08
C LEU A 15 10.32 13.70 3.59
N ALA A 16 10.25 12.95 4.71
CA ALA A 16 11.31 12.05 5.10
C ALA A 16 11.45 11.13 3.91
N ASN A 17 12.62 11.16 3.29
CA ASN A 17 13.00 10.35 2.14
C ASN A 17 12.49 8.92 2.33
N SER A 18 11.44 8.53 1.64
CA SER A 18 10.91 7.17 1.65
C SER A 18 11.95 6.15 1.16
N GLY A 19 13.09 6.62 0.66
CA GLY A 19 14.24 5.83 0.26
C GLY A 19 15.06 5.24 1.41
N ASP A 20 14.95 5.76 2.62
CA ASP A 20 15.77 5.33 3.75
C ASP A 20 15.21 4.08 4.48
N SER A 21 13.96 3.73 4.23
CA SER A 21 13.30 2.56 4.82
C SER A 21 13.54 1.25 4.06
N GLN A 22 14.00 1.29 2.82
CA GLN A 22 14.20 0.13 1.93
C GLN A 22 15.67 -0.10 1.61
N LEU A 23 16.07 -1.37 1.57
CA LEU A 23 17.33 -1.83 0.93
C LEU A 23 16.98 -2.52 -0.39
N ARG A 24 17.29 -1.91 -1.52
CA ARG A 24 17.05 -2.48 -2.86
C ARG A 24 18.31 -3.19 -3.38
N LEU A 25 18.18 -4.49 -3.62
CA LEU A 25 19.24 -5.38 -4.09
C LEU A 25 18.88 -5.91 -5.48
N VAL A 26 19.82 -5.88 -6.41
CA VAL A 26 19.66 -6.47 -7.75
C VAL A 26 20.60 -7.65 -7.89
N LEU A 27 20.08 -8.79 -8.29
CA LEU A 27 20.86 -9.98 -8.61
C LEU A 27 21.23 -9.94 -10.09
N VAL A 28 22.51 -9.88 -10.40
CA VAL A 28 23.04 -9.90 -11.76
C VAL A 28 24.02 -11.07 -11.93
N GLY A 29 24.13 -11.61 -13.11
CA GLY A 29 25.00 -12.76 -13.39
C GLY A 29 24.45 -13.62 -14.51
N LYS A 30 25.26 -14.57 -14.98
CA LYS A 30 24.93 -15.52 -16.07
C LYS A 30 23.72 -16.41 -15.71
N THR A 31 23.03 -16.95 -16.69
CA THR A 31 22.04 -18.01 -16.50
C THR A 31 22.67 -19.21 -15.78
N GLY A 32 21.95 -19.78 -14.82
CA GLY A 32 22.43 -20.90 -14.01
C GLY A 32 23.41 -20.52 -12.89
N ALA A 33 23.75 -19.24 -12.70
CA ALA A 33 24.60 -18.80 -11.58
C ALA A 33 23.94 -18.97 -10.19
N GLY A 34 22.63 -19.19 -10.15
CA GLY A 34 21.88 -19.36 -8.89
C GLY A 34 21.21 -18.09 -8.37
N LYS A 35 20.98 -17.06 -9.22
CA LYS A 35 20.35 -15.78 -8.83
C LYS A 35 19.03 -15.95 -8.10
N SER A 36 18.07 -16.65 -8.72
CA SER A 36 16.73 -16.88 -8.15
C SER A 36 16.79 -17.65 -6.82
N ALA A 37 17.65 -18.67 -6.73
CA ALA A 37 17.85 -19.40 -5.48
C ALA A 37 18.47 -18.52 -4.39
N THR A 38 19.45 -17.67 -4.76
CA THR A 38 20.05 -16.69 -3.85
C THR A 38 19.00 -15.67 -3.39
N GLY A 39 18.16 -15.17 -4.28
CA GLY A 39 17.06 -14.27 -3.93
C GLY A 39 16.10 -14.90 -2.91
N ASN A 40 15.74 -16.15 -3.12
CA ASN A 40 14.92 -16.90 -2.15
C ASN A 40 15.61 -17.09 -0.80
N SER A 41 16.91 -17.35 -0.80
CA SER A 41 17.72 -17.45 0.43
C SER A 41 17.76 -16.13 1.18
N ILE A 42 17.97 -15.00 0.50
CA ILE A 42 17.94 -13.65 1.11
C ILE A 42 16.55 -13.31 1.66
N LEU A 43 15.49 -13.65 0.93
CA LEU A 43 14.10 -13.36 1.33
C LEU A 43 13.55 -14.33 2.38
N ARG A 44 14.21 -15.50 2.58
CA ARG A 44 13.72 -16.61 3.42
C ARG A 44 12.33 -17.11 2.98
N LYS A 45 12.03 -16.98 1.70
CA LYS A 45 10.76 -17.36 1.08
C LYS A 45 11.03 -17.85 -0.33
N LYS A 46 10.27 -18.82 -0.79
CA LYS A 46 10.26 -19.24 -2.21
C LYS A 46 9.37 -18.27 -3.02
N VAL A 47 9.94 -17.13 -3.39
CA VAL A 47 9.27 -16.09 -4.20
C VAL A 47 9.58 -16.30 -5.66
N PHE A 48 10.85 -16.56 -5.98
CA PHE A 48 11.32 -16.74 -7.35
C PHE A 48 11.33 -18.22 -7.73
N LEU A 49 10.91 -18.51 -8.96
CA LEU A 49 11.02 -19.87 -9.49
C LEU A 49 12.50 -20.24 -9.63
N SER A 50 12.89 -21.28 -8.94
CA SER A 50 14.25 -21.79 -8.99
C SER A 50 14.23 -23.30 -9.08
N SER A 51 14.74 -23.85 -10.18
CA SER A 51 14.92 -25.29 -10.36
C SER A 51 16.19 -25.54 -11.17
N PHE A 52 16.69 -26.78 -11.10
CA PHE A 52 17.79 -27.18 -11.96
C PHE A 52 17.27 -27.39 -13.40
N SER A 53 17.71 -26.52 -14.31
CA SER A 53 17.28 -26.55 -15.72
C SER A 53 18.46 -26.15 -16.61
N ALA A 54 18.52 -26.75 -17.81
CA ALA A 54 19.47 -26.38 -18.84
C ALA A 54 19.09 -25.07 -19.57
N VAL A 55 17.86 -24.57 -19.36
CA VAL A 55 17.35 -23.35 -20.01
C VAL A 55 17.02 -22.34 -18.90
N SER A 56 17.15 -21.04 -19.21
CA SER A 56 16.78 -19.98 -18.29
C SER A 56 15.32 -20.10 -17.88
N ILE A 57 15.06 -20.23 -16.58
CA ILE A 57 13.71 -20.31 -16.00
C ILE A 57 13.13 -18.92 -15.82
N THR A 58 13.95 -18.00 -15.35
CA THR A 58 13.58 -16.59 -15.18
C THR A 58 13.54 -15.93 -16.55
N LYS A 59 12.34 -15.59 -17.00
CA LYS A 59 12.11 -14.89 -18.28
C LYS A 59 12.02 -13.38 -18.10
N HIS A 60 11.56 -12.94 -16.96
CA HIS A 60 11.30 -11.54 -16.64
C HIS A 60 11.93 -11.18 -15.30
N CYS A 61 12.29 -9.88 -15.16
CA CYS A 61 12.69 -9.35 -13.86
C CYS A 61 11.53 -9.42 -12.88
N GLU A 62 11.75 -10.01 -11.71
CA GLU A 62 10.77 -10.19 -10.65
C GLU A 62 11.24 -9.51 -9.36
N LYS A 63 10.27 -8.99 -8.58
CA LYS A 63 10.51 -8.31 -7.32
C LYS A 63 9.97 -9.13 -6.16
N GLY A 64 10.78 -9.31 -5.13
CA GLY A 64 10.36 -9.87 -3.84
C GLY A 64 10.81 -9.00 -2.70
N SER A 65 10.16 -9.10 -1.55
CA SER A 65 10.58 -8.38 -0.34
C SER A 65 10.49 -9.20 0.93
N SER A 66 11.31 -8.83 1.90
CA SER A 66 11.29 -9.35 3.27
C SER A 66 11.73 -8.24 4.24
N THR A 67 11.72 -8.53 5.54
CA THR A 67 12.17 -7.57 6.55
C THR A 67 13.49 -8.01 7.17
N TRP A 68 14.37 -7.06 7.43
CA TRP A 68 15.63 -7.24 8.17
C TRP A 68 15.85 -6.06 9.09
N LYS A 69 15.96 -6.32 10.40
CA LYS A 69 16.18 -5.28 11.44
C LYS A 69 15.23 -4.07 11.30
N GLY A 70 13.95 -4.34 10.98
CA GLY A 70 12.93 -3.30 10.80
C GLY A 70 12.96 -2.57 9.46
N ARG A 71 13.92 -2.87 8.58
CA ARG A 71 13.99 -2.33 7.20
C ARG A 71 13.42 -3.32 6.20
N GLU A 72 12.76 -2.83 5.18
CA GLU A 72 12.34 -3.64 4.05
C GLU A 72 13.55 -3.94 3.16
N VAL A 73 13.81 -5.23 2.93
CA VAL A 73 14.80 -5.71 1.96
C VAL A 73 14.07 -6.12 0.70
N VAL A 74 14.31 -5.40 -0.37
CA VAL A 74 13.74 -5.65 -1.69
C VAL A 74 14.81 -6.29 -2.56
N VAL A 75 14.47 -7.43 -3.14
CA VAL A 75 15.36 -8.18 -4.04
C VAL A 75 14.71 -8.23 -5.42
N ILE A 76 15.48 -7.88 -6.43
CA ILE A 76 15.10 -8.01 -7.83
C ILE A 76 15.94 -9.15 -8.44
N ASP A 77 15.22 -10.21 -8.84
CA ASP A 77 15.80 -11.30 -9.62
C ASP A 77 15.76 -10.93 -11.10
N THR A 78 16.86 -11.13 -11.81
CA THR A 78 16.96 -10.82 -13.25
C THR A 78 17.16 -12.08 -14.06
N PRO A 79 16.63 -12.17 -15.29
CA PRO A 79 17.01 -13.22 -16.24
C PRO A 79 18.50 -13.13 -16.58
N GLY A 80 19.00 -14.07 -17.35
CA GLY A 80 20.39 -14.05 -17.83
C GLY A 80 20.63 -12.98 -18.91
N LEU A 81 20.51 -11.72 -18.52
CA LEU A 81 20.57 -10.55 -19.43
C LEU A 81 21.89 -10.40 -20.21
N PHE A 82 22.90 -11.17 -19.82
CA PHE A 82 24.28 -10.97 -20.30
C PHE A 82 24.87 -12.20 -21.01
N ASP A 83 24.03 -13.18 -21.31
CA ASP A 83 24.43 -14.44 -21.90
C ASP A 83 24.67 -14.31 -23.42
N THR A 84 24.04 -13.34 -24.07
CA THR A 84 24.14 -13.09 -25.53
C THR A 84 25.17 -12.02 -25.88
N GLU A 85 25.73 -12.07 -27.10
CA GLU A 85 26.75 -11.10 -27.50
C GLU A 85 26.23 -9.66 -27.65
N ALA A 86 24.99 -9.50 -28.12
CA ALA A 86 24.32 -8.20 -28.22
C ALA A 86 22.95 -8.27 -27.56
N PRO A 87 22.53 -7.21 -26.83
CA PRO A 87 21.16 -7.14 -26.28
C PRO A 87 20.16 -7.04 -27.45
N ASP A 88 19.25 -7.98 -27.51
CA ASP A 88 18.08 -7.90 -28.37
C ASP A 88 17.00 -7.00 -27.74
N ALA A 89 15.88 -6.81 -28.46
CA ALA A 89 14.79 -5.96 -28.00
C ALA A 89 14.17 -6.48 -26.69
N GLU A 90 14.17 -7.80 -26.46
CA GLU A 90 13.63 -8.41 -25.23
C GLU A 90 14.58 -8.16 -24.04
N THR A 91 15.88 -8.32 -24.25
CA THR A 91 16.90 -7.99 -23.25
C THR A 91 16.82 -6.52 -22.84
N LEU A 92 16.69 -5.58 -23.79
CA LEU A 92 16.53 -4.15 -23.49
C LEU A 92 15.27 -3.87 -22.69
N LYS A 93 14.17 -4.55 -23.00
CA LYS A 93 12.90 -4.45 -22.26
C LYS A 93 13.08 -4.91 -20.81
N GLU A 94 13.75 -6.01 -20.58
CA GLU A 94 14.00 -6.53 -19.23
C GLU A 94 15.00 -5.67 -18.45
N ILE A 95 16.00 -5.09 -19.09
CA ILE A 95 16.88 -4.09 -18.47
C ILE A 95 16.05 -2.88 -18.00
N THR A 96 15.19 -2.37 -18.87
CA THR A 96 14.28 -1.24 -18.52
C THR A 96 13.36 -1.63 -17.37
N ARG A 97 12.79 -2.83 -17.38
CA ARG A 97 11.95 -3.35 -16.29
C ARG A 97 12.72 -3.41 -14.97
N CYS A 98 13.96 -3.91 -14.99
CA CYS A 98 14.82 -3.91 -13.82
C CYS A 98 15.03 -2.49 -13.27
N MET A 99 15.27 -1.51 -14.14
CA MET A 99 15.45 -0.11 -13.74
C MET A 99 14.20 0.48 -13.10
N VAL A 100 13.01 0.22 -13.67
CA VAL A 100 11.73 0.65 -13.08
C VAL A 100 11.52 0.02 -11.70
N LEU A 101 11.77 -1.28 -11.56
CA LEU A 101 11.58 -2.01 -10.29
C LEU A 101 12.56 -1.57 -9.19
N THR A 102 13.69 -0.98 -9.57
CA THR A 102 14.75 -0.54 -8.62
C THR A 102 14.83 0.96 -8.47
N SER A 103 14.03 1.73 -9.24
CA SER A 103 14.03 3.19 -9.15
C SER A 103 13.87 3.68 -7.70
N PRO A 104 14.55 4.74 -7.31
CA PRO A 104 15.45 5.62 -8.08
C PRO A 104 16.88 5.05 -8.28
N GLY A 105 17.13 3.83 -7.83
CA GLY A 105 18.36 3.08 -8.00
C GLY A 105 18.57 2.02 -6.91
N PRO A 106 19.37 0.96 -7.17
CA PRO A 106 19.68 -0.07 -6.21
C PRO A 106 20.71 0.42 -5.16
N HIS A 107 20.58 -0.06 -3.93
CA HIS A 107 21.58 0.15 -2.90
C HIS A 107 22.79 -0.76 -3.09
N SER A 108 22.56 -1.96 -3.60
CA SER A 108 23.65 -2.89 -3.98
C SER A 108 23.28 -3.76 -5.17
N LEU A 109 24.28 -4.02 -6.01
CA LEU A 109 24.24 -4.96 -7.10
C LEU A 109 25.02 -6.21 -6.66
N LEU A 110 24.35 -7.35 -6.61
CA LEU A 110 24.95 -8.62 -6.23
C LEU A 110 25.35 -9.37 -7.50
N LEU A 111 26.64 -9.41 -7.80
CA LEU A 111 27.17 -10.18 -8.91
C LEU A 111 27.30 -11.64 -8.49
N VAL A 112 26.38 -12.46 -8.96
CA VAL A 112 26.25 -13.88 -8.61
C VAL A 112 27.11 -14.74 -9.52
N ILE A 113 28.06 -15.48 -8.93
CA ILE A 113 29.02 -16.32 -9.62
C ILE A 113 29.04 -17.70 -8.93
N PRO A 114 28.87 -18.82 -9.65
CA PRO A 114 29.00 -20.13 -9.06
C PRO A 114 30.48 -20.43 -8.72
N LEU A 115 30.73 -21.06 -7.58
CA LEU A 115 32.05 -21.61 -7.28
C LEU A 115 32.40 -22.72 -8.26
N GLY A 116 33.70 -22.91 -8.51
CA GLY A 116 34.23 -23.88 -9.48
C GLY A 116 34.97 -23.20 -10.63
N ARG A 117 34.64 -23.59 -11.85
CA ARG A 117 35.31 -23.05 -13.05
C ARG A 117 34.79 -21.65 -13.37
N TYR A 118 35.68 -20.69 -13.44
CA TYR A 118 35.41 -19.34 -13.95
C TYR A 118 35.92 -19.25 -15.38
N THR A 119 35.02 -19.50 -16.32
CA THR A 119 35.36 -19.65 -17.77
C THR A 119 35.57 -18.30 -18.46
N PRO A 120 36.17 -18.24 -19.65
CA PRO A 120 36.25 -17.02 -20.45
C PRO A 120 34.87 -16.40 -20.75
N GLU A 121 33.82 -17.23 -20.91
CA GLU A 121 32.44 -16.74 -21.07
C GLU A 121 31.92 -16.05 -19.81
N ASP A 122 32.26 -16.59 -18.64
CA ASP A 122 31.87 -15.97 -17.35
C ASP A 122 32.59 -14.62 -17.16
N GLN A 123 33.85 -14.54 -17.59
CA GLN A 123 34.61 -13.28 -17.58
C GLN A 123 33.99 -12.26 -18.53
N LYS A 124 33.64 -12.63 -19.75
CA LYS A 124 32.96 -11.76 -20.73
C LYS A 124 31.61 -11.29 -20.21
N ALA A 125 30.81 -12.17 -19.63
CA ALA A 125 29.50 -11.79 -19.01
C ALA A 125 29.72 -10.79 -17.88
N THR A 126 30.70 -11.02 -17.03
CA THR A 126 31.06 -10.08 -15.94
C THR A 126 31.47 -8.72 -16.48
N GLU A 127 32.31 -8.67 -17.51
CA GLU A 127 32.75 -7.42 -18.15
C GLU A 127 31.58 -6.67 -18.78
N LYS A 128 30.65 -7.36 -19.44
CA LYS A 128 29.44 -6.76 -19.99
C LYS A 128 28.58 -6.10 -18.86
N ILE A 129 28.39 -6.82 -17.75
CA ILE A 129 27.67 -6.27 -16.59
C ILE A 129 28.35 -4.98 -16.10
N LEU A 130 29.67 -5.01 -15.93
CA LEU A 130 30.44 -3.85 -15.51
C LEU A 130 30.38 -2.68 -16.48
N THR A 131 30.43 -2.97 -17.78
CA THR A 131 30.32 -1.97 -18.84
C THR A 131 28.93 -1.32 -18.85
N MET A 132 27.89 -2.13 -18.72
CA MET A 132 26.50 -1.64 -18.74
C MET A 132 26.17 -0.73 -17.54
N PHE A 133 26.57 -1.13 -16.35
CA PHE A 133 26.35 -0.32 -15.15
C PHE A 133 27.41 0.79 -15.01
N GLY A 134 28.55 0.67 -15.67
CA GLY A 134 29.65 1.62 -15.62
C GLY A 134 30.50 1.53 -14.34
N GLU A 135 31.62 2.24 -14.34
CA GLU A 135 32.63 2.14 -13.28
C GLU A 135 32.12 2.50 -11.88
N ARG A 136 31.24 3.49 -11.78
CA ARG A 136 30.67 3.94 -10.50
C ARG A 136 29.83 2.86 -9.82
N ALA A 137 29.23 1.96 -10.58
CA ALA A 137 28.45 0.86 -10.03
C ALA A 137 29.30 -0.07 -9.17
N ARG A 138 30.60 -0.18 -9.43
CA ARG A 138 31.50 -1.02 -8.61
C ARG A 138 31.51 -0.65 -7.14
N GLU A 139 31.26 0.60 -6.80
CA GLU A 139 31.19 1.04 -5.39
C GLU A 139 30.00 0.43 -4.65
N HIS A 140 28.93 0.10 -5.40
CA HIS A 140 27.72 -0.52 -4.91
C HIS A 140 27.66 -2.02 -5.16
N MET A 141 28.70 -2.63 -5.76
CA MET A 141 28.68 -4.05 -6.09
C MET A 141 29.32 -4.91 -5.01
N ILE A 142 28.76 -6.12 -4.85
CA ILE A 142 29.24 -7.19 -3.99
C ILE A 142 29.30 -8.46 -4.86
N LEU A 143 30.39 -9.21 -4.76
CA LEU A 143 30.51 -10.55 -5.34
C LEU A 143 29.77 -11.54 -4.44
N LEU A 144 28.89 -12.33 -5.02
CA LEU A 144 28.20 -13.39 -4.32
C LEU A 144 28.51 -14.73 -4.97
N PHE A 145 29.33 -15.52 -4.30
CA PHE A 145 29.66 -16.86 -4.75
C PHE A 145 28.60 -17.85 -4.29
N THR A 146 28.00 -18.58 -5.20
CA THR A 146 27.04 -19.66 -4.92
C THR A 146 27.74 -21.01 -4.89
N ARG A 147 27.01 -22.08 -4.51
CA ARG A 147 27.52 -23.44 -4.38
C ARG A 147 28.62 -23.59 -3.33
N LYS A 148 28.47 -22.94 -2.19
CA LYS A 148 29.39 -23.14 -1.03
C LYS A 148 29.46 -24.61 -0.60
N ASP A 149 28.38 -25.36 -0.81
CA ASP A 149 28.31 -26.80 -0.57
C ASP A 149 29.34 -27.61 -1.41
N ASP A 150 29.74 -27.15 -2.58
CA ASP A 150 30.76 -27.79 -3.42
C ASP A 150 32.17 -27.67 -2.82
N LEU A 151 32.38 -26.87 -1.78
CA LEU A 151 33.65 -26.80 -1.06
C LEU A 151 33.90 -28.00 -0.14
N GLU A 152 32.89 -28.84 0.13
CA GLU A 152 33.00 -30.07 0.94
C GLU A 152 33.71 -29.86 2.28
N GLY A 153 33.50 -28.68 2.90
CA GLY A 153 34.14 -28.31 4.19
C GLY A 153 35.48 -27.58 4.08
N MET A 154 36.01 -27.38 2.87
CA MET A 154 37.19 -26.56 2.66
C MET A 154 36.88 -25.10 3.02
N ASP A 155 37.80 -24.42 3.70
CA ASP A 155 37.68 -22.97 3.93
C ASP A 155 37.78 -22.21 2.59
N PHE A 156 36.93 -21.18 2.43
CA PHE A 156 36.94 -20.40 1.19
C PHE A 156 38.27 -19.70 0.92
N ARG A 157 39.03 -19.33 1.93
CA ARG A 157 40.37 -18.74 1.77
C ARG A 157 41.35 -19.74 1.22
N ASP A 158 41.22 -21.01 1.58
CA ASP A 158 42.08 -22.08 1.02
C ASP A 158 41.70 -22.41 -0.42
N TYR A 159 40.40 -22.38 -0.74
CA TYR A 159 39.94 -22.42 -2.11
C TYR A 159 40.54 -21.27 -2.95
N LEU A 160 40.55 -20.04 -2.44
CA LEU A 160 41.09 -18.88 -3.17
C LEU A 160 42.58 -19.01 -3.48
N LYS A 161 43.36 -19.68 -2.65
CA LYS A 161 44.80 -19.95 -2.95
C LYS A 161 44.99 -20.80 -4.18
N GLN A 162 44.00 -21.64 -4.49
CA GLN A 162 44.00 -22.57 -5.63
C GLN A 162 43.13 -22.08 -6.81
N ALA A 163 42.38 -21.02 -6.61
CA ALA A 163 41.47 -20.47 -7.57
C ALA A 163 42.22 -19.82 -8.74
N PRO A 164 41.64 -19.82 -9.96
CA PRO A 164 42.21 -19.11 -11.10
C PRO A 164 42.52 -17.65 -10.77
N THR A 165 43.64 -17.13 -11.29
CA THR A 165 44.06 -15.74 -11.09
C THR A 165 42.94 -14.73 -11.40
N ALA A 166 42.12 -15.04 -12.44
CA ALA A 166 40.98 -14.20 -12.80
C ALA A 166 39.94 -13.99 -11.66
N ILE A 167 39.74 -15.01 -10.81
CA ILE A 167 38.85 -14.87 -9.62
C ILE A 167 39.52 -13.98 -8.58
N GLN A 168 40.80 -14.16 -8.34
CA GLN A 168 41.55 -13.37 -7.35
C GLN A 168 41.59 -11.89 -7.80
N GLU A 169 41.84 -11.62 -9.06
CA GLU A 169 41.81 -10.27 -9.65
C GLU A 169 40.38 -9.66 -9.54
N LEU A 170 39.35 -10.46 -9.79
CA LEU A 170 37.98 -10.02 -9.68
C LEU A 170 37.67 -9.60 -8.24
N ILE A 171 38.01 -10.41 -7.26
CA ILE A 171 37.83 -10.09 -5.83
C ILE A 171 38.55 -8.80 -5.46
N HIS A 172 39.80 -8.65 -5.97
CA HIS A 172 40.57 -7.43 -5.76
C HIS A 172 39.90 -6.19 -6.38
N LYS A 173 39.42 -6.30 -7.64
CA LYS A 173 38.65 -5.24 -8.33
C LYS A 173 37.42 -4.79 -7.54
N PHE A 174 36.79 -5.70 -6.77
CA PHE A 174 35.66 -5.40 -5.90
C PHE A 174 36.06 -5.08 -4.45
N ARG A 175 37.36 -4.75 -4.20
CA ARG A 175 37.88 -4.35 -2.89
C ARG A 175 37.59 -5.38 -1.80
N ASN A 176 37.71 -6.66 -2.13
CA ASN A 176 37.42 -7.80 -1.25
C ASN A 176 35.99 -7.82 -0.67
N ARG A 177 35.02 -7.22 -1.37
CA ARG A 177 33.61 -7.30 -0.99
C ARG A 177 32.98 -8.54 -1.63
N TYR A 178 32.94 -9.60 -0.88
CA TYR A 178 32.34 -10.85 -1.31
C TYR A 178 31.61 -11.56 -0.18
N CYS A 179 30.68 -12.43 -0.55
CA CYS A 179 29.96 -13.34 0.30
C CYS A 179 29.85 -14.71 -0.37
N VAL A 180 29.77 -15.78 0.41
CA VAL A 180 29.70 -17.14 -0.10
C VAL A 180 28.44 -17.81 0.41
N PHE A 181 27.60 -18.32 -0.51
CA PHE A 181 26.27 -18.84 -0.23
C PHE A 181 26.13 -20.32 -0.56
N ASN A 182 25.59 -21.06 0.39
CA ASN A 182 24.96 -22.35 0.17
C ASN A 182 23.45 -22.13 0.00
N ASN A 183 22.94 -22.15 -1.23
CA ASN A 183 21.51 -21.97 -1.50
C ASN A 183 20.66 -23.17 -1.09
N LYS A 184 21.26 -24.28 -0.68
CA LYS A 184 20.58 -25.45 -0.10
C LYS A 184 20.50 -25.38 1.43
N ALA A 185 21.22 -24.44 2.06
CA ALA A 185 21.23 -24.28 3.50
C ALA A 185 19.85 -23.93 4.05
N THR A 186 19.56 -24.45 5.23
CA THR A 186 18.36 -24.19 6.00
C THR A 186 18.72 -23.85 7.44
N GLY A 187 17.76 -23.33 8.21
CA GLY A 187 17.95 -23.05 9.63
C GLY A 187 19.06 -22.02 9.90
N ALA A 188 19.94 -22.32 10.83
CA ALA A 188 20.99 -21.41 11.31
C ALA A 188 21.97 -21.01 10.20
N GLU A 189 22.44 -21.95 9.36
CA GLU A 189 23.38 -21.64 8.28
C GLU A 189 22.77 -20.66 7.28
N GLN A 190 21.49 -20.82 6.94
CA GLN A 190 20.79 -19.90 6.05
C GLN A 190 20.70 -18.48 6.66
N GLU A 191 20.42 -18.40 7.97
CA GLU A 191 20.34 -17.11 8.66
C GLU A 191 21.71 -16.43 8.75
N ASP A 192 22.74 -17.16 9.12
CA ASP A 192 24.09 -16.63 9.27
C ASP A 192 24.64 -16.03 7.97
N GLN A 193 24.51 -16.75 6.86
CA GLN A 193 24.96 -16.24 5.56
C GLN A 193 24.15 -15.05 5.07
N ARG A 194 22.84 -15.03 5.36
CA ARG A 194 21.96 -13.90 5.09
C ARG A 194 22.36 -12.66 5.90
N GLU A 195 22.58 -12.83 7.19
CA GLU A 195 23.01 -11.75 8.09
C GLU A 195 24.36 -11.17 7.66
N GLN A 196 25.32 -12.02 7.31
CA GLN A 196 26.63 -11.59 6.78
C GLN A 196 26.48 -10.77 5.50
N LEU A 197 25.64 -11.20 4.55
CA LEU A 197 25.39 -10.45 3.31
C LEU A 197 24.75 -9.10 3.58
N LEU A 198 23.68 -9.07 4.40
CA LEU A 198 22.96 -7.82 4.66
C LEU A 198 23.79 -6.84 5.50
N ALA A 199 24.65 -7.33 6.38
CA ALA A 199 25.63 -6.51 7.07
C ALA A 199 26.65 -5.90 6.08
N LEU A 200 27.14 -6.70 5.12
CA LEU A 200 28.04 -6.20 4.07
C LEU A 200 27.34 -5.17 3.16
N VAL A 201 26.08 -5.39 2.80
CA VAL A 201 25.26 -4.40 2.06
C VAL A 201 25.14 -3.11 2.87
N GLN A 202 24.86 -3.20 4.17
CA GLN A 202 24.78 -2.03 5.04
C GLN A 202 26.10 -1.26 5.10
N ASP A 203 27.22 -1.96 5.14
CA ASP A 203 28.56 -1.34 5.09
C ASP A 203 28.80 -0.61 3.77
N VAL A 204 28.40 -1.19 2.63
CA VAL A 204 28.43 -0.53 1.31
C VAL A 204 27.58 0.74 1.32
N VAL A 205 26.35 0.66 1.83
CA VAL A 205 25.44 1.81 1.93
C VAL A 205 26.05 2.91 2.80
N ASN A 206 26.65 2.56 3.95
CA ASN A 206 27.30 3.52 4.84
C ASN A 206 28.48 4.21 4.16
N LYS A 207 29.35 3.46 3.47
CA LYS A 207 30.50 4.00 2.69
C LYS A 207 30.03 4.92 1.56
N CYS A 208 28.87 4.65 0.97
CA CYS A 208 28.24 5.50 -0.03
C CYS A 208 27.38 6.64 0.60
N LYS A 209 27.50 6.88 1.93
CA LYS A 209 26.77 7.93 2.68
C LYS A 209 25.25 7.82 2.55
N GLY A 210 24.72 6.60 2.63
CA GLY A 210 23.27 6.33 2.49
C GLY A 210 22.73 6.42 1.06
N ARG A 211 23.59 6.67 0.06
CA ARG A 211 23.17 6.83 -1.33
C ARG A 211 23.05 5.48 -2.04
N TYR A 212 22.08 5.39 -2.92
CA TYR A 212 21.93 4.31 -3.89
C TYR A 212 22.75 4.59 -5.16
N TYR A 213 23.02 3.54 -5.94
CA TYR A 213 23.62 3.70 -7.26
C TYR A 213 22.62 4.35 -8.22
N THR A 214 23.08 5.33 -9.00
CA THR A 214 22.28 5.98 -10.05
C THR A 214 23.17 6.36 -11.25
N ASN A 215 22.55 6.46 -12.42
CA ASN A 215 23.14 6.95 -13.65
C ASN A 215 22.09 7.75 -14.45
N SER A 216 22.45 8.24 -15.62
CA SER A 216 21.53 9.04 -16.46
C SER A 216 20.24 8.30 -16.85
N GLN A 217 20.30 6.97 -17.04
CA GLN A 217 19.11 6.18 -17.34
C GLN A 217 18.20 6.08 -16.13
N TYR A 218 18.73 5.79 -14.94
CA TYR A 218 17.94 5.78 -13.71
C TYR A 218 17.28 7.14 -13.43
N GLN A 219 18.01 8.23 -13.64
CA GLN A 219 17.46 9.58 -13.46
C GLN A 219 16.28 9.83 -14.39
N LYS A 220 16.42 9.53 -15.69
CA LYS A 220 15.31 9.66 -16.66
C LYS A 220 14.13 8.76 -16.31
N THR A 221 14.39 7.53 -15.86
CA THR A 221 13.34 6.60 -15.43
C THR A 221 12.58 7.15 -14.25
N GLU A 222 13.30 7.67 -13.25
CA GLU A 222 12.66 8.26 -12.06
C GLU A 222 11.86 9.51 -12.40
N GLU A 223 12.39 10.41 -13.25
CA GLU A 223 11.65 11.58 -13.72
C GLU A 223 10.33 11.21 -14.40
N GLU A 224 10.35 10.17 -15.24
CA GLU A 224 9.13 9.70 -15.90
C GLU A 224 8.15 9.06 -14.92
N ILE A 225 8.63 8.25 -13.97
CA ILE A 225 7.81 7.68 -12.90
C ILE A 225 7.14 8.80 -12.10
N GLN A 226 7.88 9.85 -11.72
CA GLN A 226 7.34 10.96 -10.94
C GLN A 226 6.28 11.74 -11.72
N LYS A 227 6.45 11.95 -13.02
CA LYS A 227 5.41 12.55 -13.88
C LYS A 227 4.13 11.72 -13.87
N GLN A 228 4.25 10.39 -14.06
CA GLN A 228 3.09 9.50 -14.05
C GLN A 228 2.39 9.48 -12.68
N ILE A 229 3.16 9.51 -11.59
CA ILE A 229 2.61 9.63 -10.23
C ILE A 229 1.82 10.92 -10.07
N GLN A 230 2.32 12.06 -10.54
CA GLN A 230 1.61 13.35 -10.46
C GLN A 230 0.27 13.30 -11.20
N VAL A 231 0.27 12.81 -12.44
CA VAL A 231 -0.97 12.67 -13.23
C VAL A 231 -1.98 11.79 -12.51
N LEU A 232 -1.53 10.67 -11.95
CA LEU A 232 -2.41 9.76 -11.22
C LEU A 232 -2.93 10.36 -9.91
N GLN A 233 -2.11 11.11 -9.20
CA GLN A 233 -2.52 11.83 -7.98
C GLN A 233 -3.56 12.91 -8.28
N GLU A 234 -3.40 13.66 -9.37
CA GLU A 234 -4.39 14.66 -9.81
C GLU A 234 -5.72 14.01 -10.19
N TYR A 235 -5.65 12.88 -10.91
CA TYR A 235 -6.84 12.09 -11.22
C TYR A 235 -7.59 11.63 -9.96
N TYR A 236 -6.89 11.01 -9.01
CA TYR A 236 -7.54 10.55 -7.77
C TYR A 236 -8.05 11.69 -6.90
N ARG A 237 -7.38 12.86 -6.91
CA ARG A 237 -7.88 14.05 -6.22
C ARG A 237 -9.19 14.54 -6.84
N ALA A 238 -9.28 14.58 -8.16
CA ALA A 238 -10.50 14.97 -8.85
C ALA A 238 -11.65 13.99 -8.59
N GLU A 239 -11.39 12.68 -8.60
CA GLU A 239 -12.39 11.67 -8.28
C GLU A 239 -12.88 11.78 -6.83
N LEU A 240 -11.97 12.04 -5.88
CA LEU A 240 -12.33 12.26 -4.49
C LEU A 240 -13.26 13.46 -4.32
N GLU A 241 -12.96 14.58 -4.98
CA GLU A 241 -13.82 15.78 -4.91
C GLU A 241 -15.20 15.55 -5.55
N ARG A 242 -15.27 14.80 -6.66
CA ARG A 242 -16.55 14.38 -7.28
C ARG A 242 -17.38 13.52 -6.32
N ALA A 243 -16.76 12.51 -5.70
CA ALA A 243 -17.43 11.65 -4.73
C ALA A 243 -17.94 12.43 -3.51
N LYS A 244 -17.14 13.36 -2.98
CA LYS A 244 -17.56 14.24 -1.89
C LYS A 244 -18.75 15.12 -2.27
N ALA A 245 -18.73 15.71 -3.46
CA ALA A 245 -19.84 16.56 -3.95
C ALA A 245 -21.13 15.76 -4.11
N GLN A 246 -21.05 14.55 -4.65
CA GLN A 246 -22.20 13.67 -4.79
C GLN A 246 -22.81 13.29 -3.45
N ILE A 247 -21.99 12.82 -2.50
CA ILE A 247 -22.45 12.47 -1.14
C ILE A 247 -23.10 13.68 -0.48
N LYS A 248 -22.50 14.88 -0.60
CA LYS A 248 -23.05 16.10 -0.05
C LYS A 248 -24.43 16.42 -0.62
N GLN A 249 -24.59 16.28 -1.93
CA GLN A 249 -25.88 16.50 -2.60
C GLN A 249 -26.94 15.50 -2.12
N GLU A 250 -26.61 14.23 -2.04
CA GLU A 250 -27.51 13.18 -1.55
C GLU A 250 -27.99 13.47 -0.13
N PHE A 251 -27.08 13.86 0.78
CA PHE A 251 -27.45 14.24 2.15
C PHE A 251 -28.27 15.53 2.22
N GLU A 252 -27.99 16.53 1.40
CA GLU A 252 -28.80 17.76 1.33
C GLU A 252 -30.23 17.48 0.87
N GLU A 253 -30.41 16.58 -0.08
CA GLU A 253 -31.74 16.14 -0.54
C GLU A 253 -32.50 15.36 0.54
N GLU A 254 -31.81 14.46 1.26
CA GLU A 254 -32.39 13.70 2.36
C GLU A 254 -32.83 14.62 3.52
N ILE A 255 -31.95 15.55 3.91
CA ILE A 255 -32.27 16.56 4.94
C ILE A 255 -33.48 17.39 4.53
N ARG A 256 -33.62 17.76 3.26
CA ARG A 256 -34.78 18.50 2.77
C ARG A 256 -36.06 17.67 2.91
N LYS A 257 -36.07 16.41 2.48
CA LYS A 257 -37.21 15.50 2.64
C LYS A 257 -37.63 15.35 4.10
N LEU A 258 -36.67 15.10 4.99
CA LEU A 258 -36.93 14.95 6.41
C LEU A 258 -37.47 16.23 7.05
N LYS A 259 -37.04 17.41 6.62
CA LYS A 259 -37.60 18.68 7.09
C LYS A 259 -39.04 18.86 6.65
N ASP A 260 -39.38 18.53 5.40
CA ASP A 260 -40.75 18.62 4.85
C ASP A 260 -41.68 17.65 5.61
N GLU A 261 -41.26 16.42 5.85
CA GLU A 261 -42.00 15.43 6.63
C GLU A 261 -42.25 15.91 8.10
N LEU A 262 -41.21 16.44 8.71
CA LEU A 262 -41.30 16.98 10.08
C LEU A 262 -42.29 18.15 10.15
N GLU A 263 -42.33 19.03 9.15
CA GLU A 263 -43.27 20.14 9.10
C GLU A 263 -44.71 19.65 8.90
N GLN A 264 -44.93 18.66 8.05
CA GLN A 264 -46.22 18.01 7.89
C GLN A 264 -46.72 17.37 9.21
N GLN A 265 -45.87 16.66 9.91
CA GLN A 265 -46.22 16.08 11.21
C GLN A 265 -46.57 17.14 12.23
N LYS A 266 -45.83 18.25 12.33
CA LYS A 266 -46.13 19.36 13.23
C LYS A 266 -47.50 19.96 12.93
N ARG A 267 -47.86 20.17 11.66
CA ARG A 267 -49.17 20.68 11.24
C ARG A 267 -50.30 19.71 11.63
N LYS A 268 -50.06 18.39 11.49
CA LYS A 268 -51.06 17.38 11.89
C LYS A 268 -51.26 17.37 13.39
N VAL A 269 -50.22 17.40 14.20
CA VAL A 269 -50.32 17.46 15.68
C VAL A 269 -51.05 18.73 16.14
N GLU A 270 -50.76 19.88 15.53
CA GLU A 270 -51.44 21.13 15.85
C GLU A 270 -52.94 21.09 15.50
N MET A 271 -53.29 20.49 14.36
CA MET A 271 -54.70 20.29 13.99
C MET A 271 -55.40 19.35 14.97
N GLU A 272 -54.78 18.23 15.34
CA GLU A 272 -55.34 17.30 16.36
C GLU A 272 -55.55 17.98 17.70
N ARG A 273 -54.62 18.83 18.15
CA ARG A 273 -54.76 19.63 19.36
C ARG A 273 -55.94 20.57 19.28
N GLN A 274 -56.12 21.31 18.17
CA GLN A 274 -57.23 22.23 17.99
C GLN A 274 -58.58 21.49 17.92
N LEU A 275 -58.62 20.29 17.31
CA LEU A 275 -59.82 19.45 17.34
C LEU A 275 -60.18 19.02 18.75
N ALA A 276 -59.19 18.51 19.49
CA ALA A 276 -59.40 18.10 20.90
C ALA A 276 -59.88 19.27 21.80
N GLU A 277 -59.32 20.47 21.62
CA GLU A 277 -59.77 21.68 22.35
C GLU A 277 -61.21 22.03 22.00
N ARG A 278 -61.61 21.94 20.71
CA ARG A 278 -63.00 22.17 20.29
C ARG A 278 -63.95 21.10 20.82
N GLU A 279 -63.56 19.84 20.75
CA GLU A 279 -64.38 18.75 21.33
C GLU A 279 -64.57 18.91 22.82
N ALA A 280 -63.50 19.20 23.56
CA ALA A 280 -63.57 19.46 24.98
C ALA A 280 -64.54 20.66 25.32
N TYR A 281 -64.47 21.75 24.53
CA TYR A 281 -65.37 22.89 24.69
C TYR A 281 -66.82 22.47 24.47
N TRP A 282 -67.18 21.75 23.42
CA TRP A 282 -68.52 21.31 23.13
C TRP A 282 -69.01 20.28 24.14
N ILE A 283 -68.19 19.35 24.63
CA ILE A 283 -68.55 18.42 25.71
C ILE A 283 -68.87 19.19 26.99
N SER A 284 -68.05 20.17 27.36
CA SER A 284 -68.32 21.03 28.53
C SER A 284 -69.64 21.77 28.37
N ARG A 285 -69.95 22.34 27.17
CA ARG A 285 -71.21 23.01 26.90
C ARG A 285 -72.41 22.07 26.97
N GLN A 286 -72.25 20.81 26.50
CA GLN A 286 -73.30 19.80 26.67
C GLN A 286 -73.57 19.46 28.13
N GLN A 287 -72.51 19.37 28.94
CA GLN A 287 -72.66 19.11 30.39
C GLN A 287 -73.33 20.26 31.14
N THR A 288 -73.05 21.51 30.76
CA THR A 288 -73.65 22.71 31.36
C THR A 288 -74.99 23.09 30.71
N ALA A 289 -75.43 22.37 29.67
CA ALA A 289 -76.70 22.71 29.00
C ALA A 289 -77.93 22.78 29.89
N ARG A 290 -77.95 21.94 30.90
CA ARG A 290 -79.06 21.98 31.91
C ARG A 290 -79.05 23.29 32.70
N ASP A 291 -77.86 23.71 33.13
CA ASP A 291 -77.71 24.95 33.92
C ASP A 291 -77.97 26.18 33.01
N ASP A 292 -77.55 26.14 31.77
CA ASP A 292 -77.86 27.19 30.81
C ASP A 292 -79.35 27.34 30.55
N ILE A 293 -80.07 26.23 30.46
CA ILE A 293 -81.49 26.23 30.24
C ILE A 293 -82.20 26.79 31.51
N LEU A 294 -81.74 26.39 32.69
CA LEU A 294 -82.28 26.88 33.97
C LEU A 294 -81.99 28.36 34.13
N SER A 295 -80.87 28.86 33.73
CA SER A 295 -80.48 30.27 33.84
C SER A 295 -81.21 31.22 32.86
N GLN A 296 -81.66 30.72 31.73
CA GLN A 296 -82.33 31.54 30.70
C GLN A 296 -83.81 31.81 30.96
N ASN A 297 -84.35 31.49 32.14
CA ASN A 297 -85.78 31.64 32.50
C ASN A 297 -86.80 31.01 31.50
N LYS A 298 -86.33 30.39 30.39
CA LYS A 298 -87.20 29.77 29.36
C LYS A 298 -88.01 28.61 29.92
N ILE A 299 -87.46 27.84 30.81
CA ILE A 299 -88.16 26.72 31.45
C ILE A 299 -89.23 27.26 32.36
N LEU A 300 -88.92 28.32 33.12
CA LEU A 300 -89.99 28.99 33.98
C LEU A 300 -91.15 29.46 33.16
N GLU A 301 -90.94 30.07 32.00
CA GLU A 301 -91.99 30.45 31.05
C GLU A 301 -92.80 29.27 30.53
N ILE A 302 -92.10 28.20 30.12
CA ILE A 302 -92.72 26.96 29.62
C ILE A 302 -93.54 26.31 30.75
N ILE A 303 -92.99 26.18 31.92
CA ILE A 303 -93.67 25.62 33.07
C ILE A 303 -94.88 26.53 33.50
N LEU A 304 -94.67 27.82 33.49
CA LEU A 304 -95.75 28.76 33.75
C LEU A 304 -96.87 28.64 32.70
N ASN A 305 -96.55 28.45 31.43
CA ASN A 305 -97.52 28.25 30.37
C ASN A 305 -98.27 26.90 30.52
N VAL A 306 -97.56 25.84 30.88
CA VAL A 306 -98.20 24.56 31.20
C VAL A 306 -99.08 24.65 32.42
N LEU A 307 -98.65 25.28 33.47
CA LEU A 307 -99.47 25.50 34.69
C LEU A 307 -100.68 26.38 34.39
N ARG A 308 -100.57 27.42 33.56
CA ARG A 308 -101.68 28.23 33.10
C ARG A 308 -102.68 27.40 32.30
N GLY A 309 -102.21 26.48 31.44
CA GLY A 309 -103.08 25.52 30.74
C GLY A 309 -103.89 24.62 31.73
N PHE A 310 -103.21 24.13 32.81
CA PHE A 310 -103.86 23.32 33.84
C PHE A 310 -104.83 24.12 34.63
N SER A 311 -104.57 25.40 34.95
CA SER A 311 -105.46 26.25 35.72
C SER A 311 -106.73 26.62 34.95
N SER A 312 -106.73 26.47 33.63
CA SER A 312 -107.95 26.65 32.80
C SER A 312 -108.88 25.42 32.81
N LEU A 313 -108.38 24.25 33.27
CA LEU A 313 -109.12 23.00 33.39
C LEU A 313 -109.87 22.86 34.75
N PHE A 314 -109.56 23.73 35.69
CA PHE A 314 -110.16 23.73 37.03
C PHE A 314 -111.07 24.96 37.23
N LYS A 315 -111.50 25.58 36.14
CA LYS A 315 -112.55 26.59 36.22
C LYS A 315 -113.78 26.07 35.52
N ASP A 316 -114.51 25.20 36.21
CA ASP A 316 -115.90 24.91 36.07
C ASP A 316 -116.42 24.42 37.46
#